data_f70a552e16b7fec64e5eb57a909a5eb8
#
_entry.id   f70a552e16b7fec64e5eb57a909a5eb8
#
_cell.length_a   1.000
_cell.length_b   1.000
_cell.length_c   1.000
_cell.angle_alpha   90.00
_cell.angle_beta   90.00
_cell.angle_gamma   90.00
#
_symmetry.space_group_name_H-M   'P 1'
#
loop_
_entity.id
_entity.type
_entity.pdbx_description
1 polymer ?
#
loop_
_entity_poly.entity_id
_entity_poly.type
_entity_poly.pdbx_seq_one_letter_code
_entity_poly.pdbx_strand_id
1 'polypeptide(L)'
;LEKRVAKPETFHPLKSVSLKGPKGVQFKLQKDGSFLVTGANPAKAKYTLEFTTDVNEITGVKIEALPDKSLKANGPGRTAHGNFVLNDVRVYATGGVEFNAKKHRVALSSARADFAQDKWSAVNAIDGKVAEGKRGTGWAVSPQFGKPHQLILTTAKAISFKGTTKIQVVLDQQYGSQHTLGRFRITARTGHSAGNGIPPVVVKALAIEPTKRNAQQGTALHACEDVEWM
;
A
#
# COMPACT_ATOMS: atom_id res chain seq x y z
N LEU A 1 11.56 5.79 -20.88
CA LEU A 1 11.90 6.37 -19.57
C LEU A 1 11.11 7.66 -19.32
N GLU A 2 11.12 8.64 -20.23
CA GLU A 2 10.40 9.91 -20.09
C GLU A 2 8.90 9.75 -19.84
N LYS A 3 8.22 8.83 -20.51
CA LYS A 3 6.80 8.53 -20.27
C LYS A 3 6.53 7.95 -18.87
N ARG A 4 7.49 7.27 -18.25
CA ARG A 4 7.36 6.68 -16.90
C ARG A 4 7.57 7.70 -15.77
N VAL A 5 8.40 8.73 -16.01
CA VAL A 5 8.72 9.78 -15.03
C VAL A 5 7.76 10.97 -15.13
N ALA A 6 7.13 11.16 -16.31
CA ALA A 6 6.26 12.30 -16.59
C ALA A 6 4.93 12.32 -15.79
N LYS A 7 4.57 11.23 -15.12
CA LYS A 7 3.34 11.18 -14.30
C LYS A 7 3.71 11.14 -12.81
N PRO A 8 3.59 12.26 -12.09
CA PRO A 8 3.84 12.31 -10.66
C PRO A 8 2.88 11.36 -9.92
N GLU A 9 3.36 10.83 -8.80
CA GLU A 9 2.59 9.96 -7.94
C GLU A 9 1.36 10.69 -7.40
N THR A 10 0.19 10.15 -7.68
CA THR A 10 -1.10 10.69 -7.23
C THR A 10 -1.90 9.61 -6.53
N PHE A 11 -2.59 9.97 -5.44
CA PHE A 11 -3.40 9.05 -4.66
C PHE A 11 -4.88 9.41 -4.79
N HIS A 12 -5.67 8.42 -5.19
CA HIS A 12 -7.10 8.57 -5.47
C HIS A 12 -7.92 7.80 -4.43
N PRO A 13 -8.98 8.40 -3.88
CA PRO A 13 -9.88 7.70 -2.98
C PRO A 13 -10.57 6.54 -3.71
N LEU A 14 -10.84 5.47 -2.96
CA LEU A 14 -11.59 4.32 -3.43
C LEU A 14 -12.97 4.31 -2.79
N LYS A 15 -14.01 3.99 -3.58
CA LYS A 15 -15.37 3.82 -3.09
C LYS A 15 -15.52 2.42 -2.50
N SER A 16 -15.78 2.32 -1.19
CA SER A 16 -15.98 1.04 -0.52
C SER A 16 -17.29 0.37 -0.94
N VAL A 17 -17.23 -0.94 -1.17
CA VAL A 17 -18.38 -1.80 -1.54
C VAL A 17 -18.67 -2.80 -0.43
N SER A 18 -17.63 -3.48 0.06
CA SER A 18 -17.75 -4.52 1.08
C SER A 18 -16.53 -4.50 2.00
N LEU A 19 -16.76 -4.62 3.29
CA LEU A 19 -15.71 -4.66 4.31
C LEU A 19 -16.00 -5.84 5.24
N LYS A 20 -15.16 -6.86 5.21
CA LYS A 20 -15.32 -8.10 5.98
C LYS A 20 -14.13 -8.30 6.91
N GLY A 21 -14.42 -8.64 8.16
CA GLY A 21 -13.46 -9.01 9.19
C GLY A 21 -13.92 -10.24 9.96
N PRO A 22 -13.21 -10.65 11.01
CA PRO A 22 -13.66 -11.68 11.95
C PRO A 22 -15.02 -11.34 12.58
N LYS A 23 -15.70 -12.35 13.10
CA LYS A 23 -17.01 -12.17 13.76
C LYS A 23 -16.95 -11.07 14.85
N GLY A 24 -17.89 -10.14 14.79
CA GLY A 24 -18.01 -9.02 15.72
C GLY A 24 -17.08 -7.83 15.45
N VAL A 25 -16.15 -7.90 14.49
CA VAL A 25 -15.39 -6.74 14.01
C VAL A 25 -16.27 -5.89 13.10
N GLN A 26 -16.23 -4.57 13.31
CA GLN A 26 -17.00 -3.61 12.54
C GLN A 26 -16.08 -2.54 11.98
N PHE A 27 -16.41 -2.00 10.79
CA PHE A 27 -15.68 -0.93 10.13
C PHE A 27 -16.59 0.30 10.04
N LYS A 28 -16.19 1.39 10.68
CA LYS A 28 -16.93 2.66 10.66
C LYS A 28 -16.22 3.63 9.72
N LEU A 29 -16.86 3.94 8.59
CA LEU A 29 -16.36 4.95 7.66
C LEU A 29 -16.33 6.33 8.34
N GLN A 30 -15.20 7.02 8.24
CA GLN A 30 -14.97 8.36 8.76
C GLN A 30 -15.14 9.41 7.65
N LYS A 31 -15.31 10.67 8.03
CA LYS A 31 -15.45 11.80 7.07
C LYS A 31 -14.27 11.98 6.13
N ASP A 32 -13.06 11.58 6.56
CA ASP A 32 -11.84 11.66 5.76
C ASP A 32 -11.60 10.43 4.86
N GLY A 33 -12.59 9.53 4.76
CA GLY A 33 -12.50 8.30 3.96
C GLY A 33 -11.71 7.17 4.62
N SER A 34 -11.26 7.34 5.87
CA SER A 34 -10.66 6.25 6.63
C SER A 34 -11.71 5.35 7.28
N PHE A 35 -11.29 4.17 7.73
CA PHE A 35 -12.11 3.22 8.47
C PHE A 35 -11.59 3.09 9.89
N LEU A 36 -12.44 3.38 10.88
CA LEU A 36 -12.19 3.06 12.28
C LEU A 36 -12.73 1.65 12.55
N VAL A 37 -11.88 0.77 13.06
CA VAL A 37 -12.23 -0.60 13.41
C VAL A 37 -12.74 -0.63 14.85
N THR A 38 -13.98 -1.07 15.00
CA THR A 38 -14.69 -1.15 16.29
C THR A 38 -15.19 -2.55 16.57
N GLY A 39 -15.91 -2.75 17.68
CA GLY A 39 -16.45 -4.04 18.09
C GLY A 39 -15.36 -4.99 18.60
N ALA A 40 -15.49 -6.28 18.31
CA ALA A 40 -14.57 -7.30 18.78
C ALA A 40 -13.11 -6.98 18.43
N ASN A 41 -12.20 -7.31 19.37
CA ASN A 41 -10.76 -7.14 19.18
C ASN A 41 -10.05 -8.50 19.29
N PRO A 42 -10.13 -9.34 18.25
CA PRO A 42 -9.54 -10.68 18.28
C PRO A 42 -8.00 -10.60 18.27
N ALA A 43 -7.37 -11.66 18.76
CA ALA A 43 -5.90 -11.77 18.78
C ALA A 43 -5.29 -11.68 17.37
N LYS A 44 -6.00 -12.20 16.37
CA LYS A 44 -5.62 -12.24 14.94
C LYS A 44 -6.79 -11.79 14.11
N ALA A 45 -6.52 -11.19 12.94
CA ALA A 45 -7.56 -10.76 12.02
C ALA A 45 -7.12 -10.90 10.55
N LYS A 46 -8.11 -11.14 9.70
CA LYS A 46 -8.01 -10.95 8.27
C LYS A 46 -9.13 -9.99 7.85
N TYR A 47 -8.75 -8.86 7.25
CA TYR A 47 -9.71 -7.93 6.69
C TYR A 47 -9.74 -8.11 5.18
N THR A 48 -10.92 -8.31 4.62
CA THR A 48 -11.15 -8.39 3.16
C THR A 48 -12.00 -7.19 2.77
N LEU A 49 -11.43 -6.29 2.00
CA LEU A 49 -11.96 -4.97 1.71
C LEU A 49 -12.13 -4.83 0.20
N GLU A 50 -13.35 -4.56 -0.25
CA GLU A 50 -13.69 -4.42 -1.66
C GLU A 50 -14.04 -2.98 -1.98
N PHE A 51 -13.50 -2.50 -3.08
CA PHE A 51 -13.66 -1.13 -3.56
C PHE A 51 -13.96 -1.11 -5.05
N THR A 52 -14.53 0.02 -5.48
CA THR A 52 -14.63 0.36 -6.90
C THR A 52 -13.96 1.70 -7.17
N THR A 53 -13.49 1.86 -8.41
CA THR A 53 -12.91 3.11 -8.92
C THR A 53 -12.99 3.14 -10.44
N ASP A 54 -13.09 4.34 -11.00
CA ASP A 54 -12.99 4.58 -12.44
C ASP A 54 -11.58 5.07 -12.84
N VAL A 55 -10.65 5.09 -11.88
CA VAL A 55 -9.24 5.43 -12.13
C VAL A 55 -8.59 4.33 -12.94
N ASN A 56 -7.92 4.71 -14.02
CA ASN A 56 -7.13 3.84 -14.88
C ASN A 56 -5.62 3.98 -14.60
N GLU A 57 -4.84 3.07 -15.13
CA GLU A 57 -3.38 3.02 -14.95
C GLU A 57 -2.96 3.04 -13.47
N ILE A 58 -3.65 2.25 -12.65
CA ILE A 58 -3.32 2.12 -11.22
C ILE A 58 -2.00 1.39 -11.10
N THR A 59 -0.98 2.06 -10.56
CA THR A 59 0.39 1.56 -10.39
C THR A 59 0.67 1.07 -8.98
N GLY A 60 -0.32 1.15 -8.10
CA GLY A 60 -0.17 0.69 -6.73
C GLY A 60 -1.36 1.00 -5.82
N VAL A 61 -1.19 0.60 -4.57
CA VAL A 61 -2.13 0.85 -3.48
C VAL A 61 -1.37 1.44 -2.31
N LYS A 62 -1.90 2.49 -1.70
CA LYS A 62 -1.40 3.04 -0.45
C LYS A 62 -2.32 2.63 0.71
N ILE A 63 -1.73 2.14 1.78
CA ILE A 63 -2.38 1.86 3.06
C ILE A 63 -1.85 2.87 4.07
N GLU A 64 -2.71 3.70 4.63
CA GLU A 64 -2.39 4.62 5.70
C GLU A 64 -2.89 4.05 7.01
N ALA A 65 -2.00 3.83 7.96
CA ALA A 65 -2.31 3.49 9.34
C ALA A 65 -2.41 4.79 10.14
N LEU A 66 -3.59 5.12 10.65
CA LEU A 66 -3.91 6.44 11.16
C LEU A 66 -4.14 6.42 12.68
N PRO A 67 -3.71 7.44 13.42
CA PRO A 67 -4.02 7.56 14.83
C PRO A 67 -5.52 7.86 15.04
N ASP A 68 -6.03 7.46 16.21
CA ASP A 68 -7.37 7.80 16.66
C ASP A 68 -7.43 7.83 18.19
N LYS A 69 -8.04 8.87 18.75
CA LYS A 69 -8.16 9.06 20.20
C LYS A 69 -8.96 7.95 20.91
N SER A 70 -9.83 7.24 20.19
CA SER A 70 -10.58 6.11 20.74
C SER A 70 -9.77 4.82 20.85
N LEU A 71 -8.58 4.78 20.19
CA LEU A 71 -7.66 3.66 20.28
C LEU A 71 -6.70 3.82 21.46
N LYS A 72 -6.27 2.72 22.05
CA LYS A 72 -5.24 2.71 23.09
C LYS A 72 -3.95 3.32 22.55
N ALA A 73 -3.25 4.13 23.35
CA ALA A 73 -2.06 4.88 22.96
C ALA A 73 -2.22 5.68 21.65
N ASN A 74 -3.44 6.13 21.32
CA ASN A 74 -3.84 6.76 20.07
C ASN A 74 -3.64 5.88 18.79
N GLY A 75 -3.45 4.58 18.92
CA GLY A 75 -3.25 3.67 17.81
C GLY A 75 -1.89 3.84 17.10
N PRO A 76 -1.80 3.52 15.77
CA PRO A 76 -2.87 3.13 14.83
C PRO A 76 -3.38 1.69 14.98
N GLY A 77 -2.72 0.86 15.79
CA GLY A 77 -3.15 -0.50 16.08
C GLY A 77 -4.10 -0.60 17.25
N ARG A 78 -4.63 -1.81 17.50
CA ARG A 78 -5.62 -2.10 18.55
C ARG A 78 -5.01 -2.75 19.79
N THR A 79 -3.68 -2.89 19.85
CA THR A 79 -2.98 -3.31 21.08
C THR A 79 -3.04 -2.24 22.17
N ALA A 80 -2.75 -2.61 23.40
CA ALA A 80 -2.70 -1.67 24.53
C ALA A 80 -1.68 -0.53 24.31
N HIS A 81 -0.58 -0.81 23.61
CA HIS A 81 0.50 0.15 23.29
C HIS A 81 0.36 0.79 21.91
N GLY A 82 -0.68 0.49 21.13
CA GLY A 82 -0.96 1.15 19.85
C GLY A 82 -0.29 0.55 18.61
N ASN A 83 0.54 -0.51 18.75
CA ASN A 83 1.16 -1.17 17.59
C ASN A 83 0.19 -2.09 16.84
N PHE A 84 0.57 -2.40 15.61
CA PHE A 84 -0.02 -3.46 14.79
C PHE A 84 1.09 -4.25 14.09
N VAL A 85 0.73 -5.38 13.51
CA VAL A 85 1.57 -6.15 12.59
C VAL A 85 0.73 -6.53 11.38
N LEU A 86 1.09 -6.00 10.22
CA LEU A 86 0.49 -6.36 8.94
C LEU A 86 1.39 -7.40 8.27
N ASN A 87 1.04 -8.69 8.46
CA ASN A 87 1.87 -9.81 8.04
C ASN A 87 1.92 -9.95 6.52
N ASP A 88 0.77 -9.83 5.83
CA ASP A 88 0.71 -9.97 4.38
C ASP A 88 -0.42 -9.12 3.79
N VAL A 89 -0.17 -8.54 2.63
CA VAL A 89 -1.15 -7.79 1.86
C VAL A 89 -1.31 -8.44 0.50
N ARG A 90 -2.53 -8.77 0.16
CA ARG A 90 -2.87 -9.24 -1.16
C ARG A 90 -3.81 -8.28 -1.84
N VAL A 91 -3.51 -7.96 -3.08
CA VAL A 91 -4.34 -7.11 -3.94
C VAL A 91 -4.89 -7.96 -5.08
N TYR A 92 -6.16 -7.78 -5.38
CA TYR A 92 -6.85 -8.39 -6.51
C TYR A 92 -7.55 -7.29 -7.29
N ALA A 93 -7.61 -7.42 -8.61
CA ALA A 93 -8.28 -6.46 -9.47
C ALA A 93 -9.03 -7.13 -10.62
N THR A 94 -10.19 -6.57 -10.99
CA THR A 94 -11.01 -7.06 -12.09
C THR A 94 -11.86 -5.95 -12.72
N GLY A 95 -12.21 -6.09 -13.99
CA GLY A 95 -13.07 -5.18 -14.73
C GLY A 95 -14.57 -5.47 -14.52
N GLY A 96 -15.02 -5.61 -13.27
CA GLY A 96 -16.45 -5.71 -12.94
C GLY A 96 -16.98 -7.12 -12.64
N VAL A 97 -16.21 -8.19 -12.95
CA VAL A 97 -16.62 -9.57 -12.62
C VAL A 97 -16.34 -9.91 -11.15
N GLU A 98 -16.86 -11.03 -10.68
CA GLU A 98 -16.59 -11.54 -9.33
C GLU A 98 -15.12 -11.94 -9.15
N PHE A 99 -14.60 -11.74 -7.93
CA PHE A 99 -13.20 -12.04 -7.62
C PHE A 99 -12.92 -13.55 -7.63
N ASN A 100 -11.84 -13.90 -8.32
CA ASN A 100 -11.25 -15.23 -8.27
C ASN A 100 -9.80 -15.10 -7.80
N ALA A 101 -9.47 -15.67 -6.65
CA ALA A 101 -8.18 -15.52 -6.00
C ALA A 101 -6.98 -15.99 -6.85
N LYS A 102 -7.18 -16.98 -7.73
CA LYS A 102 -6.12 -17.48 -8.62
C LYS A 102 -5.93 -16.62 -9.86
N LYS A 103 -7.03 -16.09 -10.43
CA LYS A 103 -7.00 -15.38 -11.73
C LYS A 103 -6.76 -13.87 -11.60
N HIS A 104 -7.26 -13.26 -10.52
CA HIS A 104 -7.29 -11.80 -10.38
C HIS A 104 -6.26 -11.26 -9.39
N ARG A 105 -5.34 -12.10 -8.89
CA ARG A 105 -4.28 -11.63 -8.02
C ARG A 105 -3.34 -10.68 -8.77
N VAL A 106 -3.12 -9.52 -8.20
CA VAL A 106 -2.18 -8.53 -8.71
C VAL A 106 -0.79 -8.86 -8.16
N ALA A 107 0.18 -9.02 -9.07
CA ALA A 107 1.57 -9.15 -8.66
C ALA A 107 2.09 -7.80 -8.14
N LEU A 108 2.68 -7.81 -6.95
CA LEU A 108 3.32 -6.66 -6.33
C LEU A 108 4.84 -6.78 -6.53
N SER A 109 5.47 -5.71 -7.02
CA SER A 109 6.91 -5.67 -7.30
C SER A 109 7.72 -5.08 -6.16
N SER A 110 7.13 -4.18 -5.37
CA SER A 110 7.82 -3.55 -4.24
C SER A 110 6.85 -3.03 -3.19
N ALA A 111 7.37 -2.82 -1.98
CA ALA A 111 6.69 -2.15 -0.89
C ALA A 111 7.64 -1.16 -0.22
N ARG A 112 7.16 0.04 0.11
CA ARG A 112 7.89 1.05 0.88
C ARG A 112 6.99 1.66 1.95
N ALA A 113 7.57 1.96 3.10
CA ALA A 113 6.89 2.64 4.19
C ALA A 113 7.66 3.91 4.56
N ASP A 114 6.96 4.88 5.18
CA ASP A 114 7.59 6.06 5.79
C ASP A 114 8.46 5.68 6.98
N PHE A 115 8.01 4.68 7.75
CA PHE A 115 8.72 4.10 8.88
C PHE A 115 8.43 2.61 8.98
N ALA A 116 9.41 1.83 9.42
CA ALA A 116 9.27 0.43 9.77
C ALA A 116 10.04 0.13 11.05
N GLN A 117 9.43 -0.62 11.94
CA GLN A 117 10.09 -1.14 13.14
C GLN A 117 11.26 -2.04 12.74
N ASP A 118 12.35 -2.01 13.53
CA ASP A 118 13.51 -2.91 13.30
C ASP A 118 13.04 -4.36 13.09
N LYS A 119 13.55 -4.99 12.01
CA LYS A 119 13.18 -6.33 11.54
C LYS A 119 11.75 -6.51 11.01
N TRP A 120 10.94 -5.44 10.91
CA TRP A 120 9.55 -5.47 10.42
C TRP A 120 9.40 -4.61 9.16
N SER A 121 10.20 -4.92 8.15
CA SER A 121 10.29 -4.16 6.91
C SER A 121 9.00 -4.17 6.09
N ALA A 122 8.77 -3.09 5.33
CA ALA A 122 7.65 -2.98 4.41
C ALA A 122 7.55 -4.16 3.42
N VAL A 123 8.69 -4.65 2.92
CA VAL A 123 8.73 -5.75 1.95
C VAL A 123 8.24 -7.08 2.54
N ASN A 124 8.34 -7.25 3.86
CA ASN A 124 7.82 -8.44 4.53
C ASN A 124 6.28 -8.50 4.51
N ALA A 125 5.61 -7.38 4.21
CA ALA A 125 4.15 -7.36 4.07
C ALA A 125 3.66 -7.83 2.69
N ILE A 126 4.57 -8.20 1.77
CA ILE A 126 4.22 -8.70 0.43
C ILE A 126 4.99 -9.98 0.05
N ASP A 127 5.74 -10.58 0.97
CA ASP A 127 6.57 -11.77 0.73
C ASP A 127 5.76 -13.09 0.75
N GLY A 128 4.46 -13.00 1.01
CA GLY A 128 3.54 -14.15 1.07
C GLY A 128 3.69 -15.02 2.32
N LYS A 129 4.53 -14.63 3.28
CA LYS A 129 4.77 -15.39 4.50
C LYS A 129 3.88 -14.88 5.63
N VAL A 130 2.97 -15.70 6.05
CA VAL A 130 2.09 -15.43 7.20
C VAL A 130 2.50 -16.36 8.33
N ALA A 131 3.56 -16.00 9.06
CA ALA A 131 4.03 -16.80 10.17
C ALA A 131 3.49 -16.25 11.50
N GLU A 132 2.76 -17.09 12.22
CA GLU A 132 2.17 -16.76 13.52
C GLU A 132 3.25 -16.49 14.58
N GLY A 133 3.13 -15.37 15.30
CA GLY A 133 4.00 -15.02 16.42
C GLY A 133 5.50 -14.85 16.10
N LYS A 134 5.92 -15.00 14.86
CA LYS A 134 7.34 -14.90 14.46
C LYS A 134 7.75 -13.46 14.18
N ARG A 135 8.89 -13.06 14.71
CA ARG A 135 9.51 -11.76 14.42
C ARG A 135 9.91 -11.67 12.95
N GLY A 136 9.83 -10.46 12.40
CA GLY A 136 10.28 -10.18 11.04
C GLY A 136 9.33 -10.63 9.94
N THR A 137 8.08 -10.98 10.27
CA THR A 137 7.04 -11.29 9.29
C THR A 137 6.02 -10.18 9.25
N GLY A 138 6.09 -9.30 8.25
CA GLY A 138 5.17 -8.20 8.07
C GLY A 138 5.73 -6.82 8.40
N TRP A 139 4.90 -5.81 8.33
CA TRP A 139 5.18 -4.41 8.64
C TRP A 139 4.59 -4.01 9.98
N ALA A 140 5.38 -3.31 10.79
CA ALA A 140 5.00 -2.78 12.11
C ALA A 140 5.67 -1.42 12.35
N VAL A 141 5.19 -0.66 13.36
CA VAL A 141 5.57 0.75 13.56
C VAL A 141 6.08 1.10 14.96
N SER A 142 6.34 0.10 15.82
CA SER A 142 6.93 0.39 17.14
C SER A 142 8.35 0.99 17.00
N PRO A 143 8.72 2.00 17.78
CA PRO A 143 7.98 2.65 18.88
C PRO A 143 7.17 3.89 18.46
N GLN A 144 6.93 4.12 17.17
CA GLN A 144 6.28 5.34 16.68
C GLN A 144 4.75 5.24 16.71
N PHE A 145 4.17 5.02 17.89
CA PHE A 145 2.72 4.97 18.09
C PHE A 145 2.09 6.37 18.06
N GLY A 146 0.76 6.43 17.92
CA GLY A 146 -0.01 7.65 17.94
C GLY A 146 0.26 8.62 16.80
N LYS A 147 0.97 8.17 15.76
CA LYS A 147 1.32 8.92 14.56
C LYS A 147 0.73 8.26 13.32
N PRO A 148 0.49 9.03 12.24
CA PRO A 148 0.14 8.44 10.95
C PRO A 148 1.37 7.78 10.33
N HIS A 149 1.17 6.59 9.73
CA HIS A 149 2.17 5.88 8.95
C HIS A 149 1.56 5.43 7.62
N GLN A 150 2.41 5.19 6.63
CA GLN A 150 1.96 4.75 5.32
C GLN A 150 2.82 3.62 4.76
N LEU A 151 2.14 2.69 4.11
CA LEU A 151 2.71 1.62 3.31
C LEU A 151 2.25 1.79 1.87
N ILE A 152 3.17 1.91 0.93
CA ILE A 152 2.88 2.02 -0.49
C ILE A 152 3.35 0.75 -1.19
N LEU A 153 2.40 0.09 -1.83
CA LEU A 153 2.61 -1.14 -2.60
C LEU A 153 2.64 -0.78 -4.08
N THR A 154 3.66 -1.23 -4.80
CA THR A 154 3.77 -1.04 -6.25
C THR A 154 3.36 -2.31 -6.96
N THR A 155 2.52 -2.18 -7.99
CA THR A 155 2.12 -3.30 -8.84
C THR A 155 3.19 -3.58 -9.90
N ALA A 156 3.42 -4.84 -10.24
CA ALA A 156 4.38 -5.21 -11.28
C ALA A 156 3.96 -4.69 -12.68
N LYS A 157 2.65 -4.56 -12.91
CA LYS A 157 2.05 -3.98 -14.13
C LYS A 157 0.93 -3.03 -13.72
N ALA A 158 0.71 -1.96 -14.47
CA ALA A 158 -0.43 -1.07 -14.24
C ALA A 158 -1.75 -1.84 -14.39
N ILE A 159 -2.69 -1.55 -13.50
CA ILE A 159 -4.04 -2.11 -13.55
C ILE A 159 -4.88 -1.15 -14.37
N SER A 160 -5.46 -1.65 -15.46
CA SER A 160 -6.38 -0.91 -16.33
C SER A 160 -7.46 -1.85 -16.85
N PHE A 161 -8.72 -1.46 -16.67
CA PHE A 161 -9.87 -2.13 -17.24
C PHE A 161 -10.76 -1.13 -17.98
N LYS A 162 -11.53 -1.60 -18.94
CA LYS A 162 -12.59 -0.79 -19.55
C LYS A 162 -13.72 -0.59 -18.54
N GLY A 163 -14.05 0.66 -18.20
CA GLY A 163 -15.07 0.99 -17.20
C GLY A 163 -14.58 0.88 -15.76
N THR A 164 -15.49 0.58 -14.87
CA THR A 164 -15.22 0.53 -13.43
C THR A 164 -14.32 -0.66 -13.05
N THR A 165 -13.22 -0.36 -12.39
CA THR A 165 -12.32 -1.34 -11.79
C THR A 165 -12.80 -1.71 -10.39
N LYS A 166 -12.93 -3.02 -10.12
CA LYS A 166 -13.08 -3.55 -8.77
C LYS A 166 -11.71 -3.90 -8.21
N ILE A 167 -11.42 -3.46 -6.99
CA ILE A 167 -10.19 -3.77 -6.26
C ILE A 167 -10.56 -4.44 -4.95
N GLN A 168 -9.93 -5.59 -4.65
CA GLN A 168 -10.02 -6.21 -3.34
C GLN A 168 -8.65 -6.15 -2.68
N VAL A 169 -8.59 -5.67 -1.45
CA VAL A 169 -7.39 -5.66 -0.62
C VAL A 169 -7.62 -6.56 0.58
N VAL A 170 -6.75 -7.54 0.76
CA VAL A 170 -6.75 -8.44 1.92
C VAL A 170 -5.59 -8.07 2.82
N LEU A 171 -5.91 -7.69 4.06
CA LEU A 171 -4.94 -7.39 5.12
C LEU A 171 -4.89 -8.57 6.08
N ASP A 172 -3.78 -9.29 6.07
CA ASP A 172 -3.57 -10.47 6.92
C ASP A 172 -2.74 -10.09 8.16
N GLN A 173 -3.26 -10.34 9.36
CA GLN A 173 -2.73 -9.87 10.63
C GLN A 173 -2.74 -11.03 11.63
N GLN A 174 -1.77 -11.93 11.49
CA GLN A 174 -1.69 -13.22 12.21
C GLN A 174 -0.64 -13.25 13.31
N TYR A 175 0.01 -12.12 13.62
CA TYR A 175 1.02 -12.09 14.68
C TYR A 175 0.46 -12.51 16.05
N GLY A 176 -0.76 -12.13 16.34
CA GLY A 176 -1.42 -12.43 17.61
C GLY A 176 -1.49 -11.23 18.55
N SER A 177 -1.96 -11.46 19.77
CA SER A 177 -2.03 -10.45 20.85
C SER A 177 -2.68 -9.12 20.40
N GLN A 178 -3.72 -9.19 19.55
CA GLN A 178 -4.48 -8.02 19.08
C GLN A 178 -3.67 -7.03 18.23
N HIS A 179 -2.54 -7.45 17.62
CA HIS A 179 -1.75 -6.61 16.72
C HIS A 179 -2.46 -6.38 15.39
N THR A 180 -3.65 -5.81 15.44
CA THR A 180 -4.49 -5.52 14.29
C THR A 180 -4.61 -4.01 14.07
N LEU A 181 -4.81 -3.58 12.83
CA LEU A 181 -5.05 -2.19 12.48
C LEU A 181 -6.36 -1.70 13.11
N GLY A 182 -6.30 -0.52 13.73
CA GLY A 182 -7.42 0.12 14.40
C GLY A 182 -8.06 1.22 13.57
N ARG A 183 -7.27 2.06 12.89
CA ARG A 183 -7.76 3.03 11.92
C ARG A 183 -6.86 3.04 10.70
N PHE A 184 -7.46 2.99 9.53
CA PHE A 184 -6.70 2.97 8.28
C PHE A 184 -7.50 3.56 7.11
N ARG A 185 -6.78 3.95 6.05
CA ARG A 185 -7.33 4.37 4.76
C ARG A 185 -6.61 3.66 3.63
N ILE A 186 -7.33 3.35 2.56
CA ILE A 186 -6.77 2.74 1.35
C ILE A 186 -7.08 3.63 0.16
N THR A 187 -6.06 3.92 -0.64
CA THR A 187 -6.17 4.71 -1.87
C THR A 187 -5.48 4.00 -3.03
N ALA A 188 -5.99 4.19 -4.24
CA ALA A 188 -5.30 3.79 -5.45
C ALA A 188 -4.20 4.81 -5.79
N ARG A 189 -3.06 4.32 -6.27
CA ARG A 189 -1.97 5.15 -6.75
C ARG A 189 -1.90 5.10 -8.27
N THR A 190 -1.73 6.25 -8.91
CA THR A 190 -1.31 6.37 -10.30
C THR A 190 0.04 7.08 -10.38
N GLY A 191 0.69 7.00 -11.53
CA GLY A 191 2.04 7.56 -11.69
C GLY A 191 3.10 6.74 -10.95
N HIS A 192 4.29 7.30 -10.86
CA HIS A 192 5.43 6.66 -10.22
C HIS A 192 6.11 7.63 -9.26
N SER A 193 6.61 7.14 -8.13
CA SER A 193 7.49 7.91 -7.26
C SER A 193 8.74 8.29 -8.04
N ALA A 194 9.09 9.55 -8.07
CA ALA A 194 10.39 9.97 -8.56
C ALA A 194 11.46 9.27 -7.70
N GLY A 195 12.21 8.34 -8.29
CA GLY A 195 13.31 7.66 -7.60
C GLY A 195 13.17 6.14 -7.38
N ASN A 196 12.09 5.47 -7.79
CA ASN A 196 12.04 4.00 -7.74
C ASN A 196 13.02 3.40 -8.78
N GLY A 197 14.25 3.16 -8.36
CA GLY A 197 15.30 2.60 -9.20
C GLY A 197 15.94 3.57 -10.19
N ILE A 198 15.45 4.80 -10.31
CA ILE A 198 16.03 5.80 -11.20
C ILE A 198 17.04 6.63 -10.43
N PRO A 199 18.31 6.72 -10.87
CA PRO A 199 19.31 7.54 -10.21
C PRO A 199 18.86 9.01 -10.07
N PRO A 200 19.17 9.71 -8.97
CA PRO A 200 18.76 11.10 -8.76
C PRO A 200 19.19 12.07 -9.87
N VAL A 201 20.31 11.80 -10.52
CA VAL A 201 20.82 12.58 -11.66
C VAL A 201 19.87 12.47 -12.86
N VAL A 202 19.30 11.32 -13.09
CA VAL A 202 18.32 11.04 -14.16
C VAL A 202 16.99 11.71 -13.85
N VAL A 203 16.52 11.64 -12.61
CA VAL A 203 15.30 12.33 -12.16
C VAL A 203 15.43 13.85 -12.37
N LYS A 204 16.58 14.43 -12.00
CA LYS A 204 16.87 15.86 -12.21
C LYS A 204 16.92 16.22 -13.71
N ALA A 205 17.52 15.38 -14.53
CA ALA A 205 17.59 15.60 -15.98
C ALA A 205 16.20 15.55 -16.65
N LEU A 206 15.33 14.66 -16.19
CA LEU A 206 13.95 14.51 -16.69
C LEU A 206 13.04 15.68 -16.31
N ALA A 207 13.34 16.39 -15.22
CA ALA A 207 12.62 17.62 -14.83
C ALA A 207 12.95 18.83 -15.73
N ILE A 208 13.96 18.72 -16.60
CA ILE A 208 14.38 19.79 -17.52
C ILE A 208 13.82 19.48 -18.92
N GLU A 209 13.26 20.49 -19.58
CA GLU A 209 12.81 20.35 -20.99
C GLU A 209 13.92 19.78 -21.88
N PRO A 210 13.62 18.83 -22.78
CA PRO A 210 14.63 18.14 -23.59
C PRO A 210 15.62 19.08 -24.31
N THR A 211 15.13 20.20 -24.82
CA THR A 211 15.93 21.22 -25.53
C THR A 211 16.83 22.04 -24.60
N LYS A 212 16.64 21.98 -23.30
CA LYS A 212 17.43 22.75 -22.31
C LYS A 212 18.41 21.87 -21.52
N ARG A 213 18.51 20.57 -21.83
CA ARG A 213 19.41 19.62 -21.17
C ARG A 213 20.84 19.80 -21.65
N ASN A 214 21.79 19.76 -20.72
CA ASN A 214 23.22 19.72 -21.07
C ASN A 214 23.68 18.30 -21.43
N ALA A 215 24.91 18.17 -21.98
CA ALA A 215 25.46 16.88 -22.42
C ALA A 215 25.51 15.82 -21.31
N GLN A 216 25.85 16.20 -20.06
CA GLN A 216 25.92 15.30 -18.92
C GLN A 216 24.54 14.73 -18.56
N GLN A 217 23.50 15.56 -18.66
CA GLN A 217 22.10 15.15 -18.43
C GLN A 217 21.59 14.21 -19.53
N GLY A 218 21.98 14.47 -20.78
CA GLY A 218 21.70 13.57 -21.91
C GLY A 218 22.36 12.20 -21.74
N THR A 219 23.64 12.16 -21.40
CA THR A 219 24.39 10.92 -21.15
C THR A 219 23.78 10.09 -20.00
N ALA A 220 23.36 10.74 -18.91
CA ALA A 220 22.74 10.07 -17.78
C ALA A 220 21.39 9.41 -18.16
N LEU A 221 20.64 10.02 -19.09
CA LEU A 221 19.40 9.46 -19.61
C LEU A 221 19.65 8.23 -20.48
N HIS A 222 20.59 8.30 -21.43
CA HIS A 222 20.95 7.17 -22.29
C HIS A 222 21.49 5.99 -21.50
N ALA A 223 22.36 6.22 -20.53
CA ALA A 223 22.87 5.16 -19.65
C ALA A 223 21.79 4.41 -18.86
N CYS A 224 20.63 5.03 -18.64
CA CYS A 224 19.48 4.40 -17.98
C CYS A 224 18.55 3.67 -18.96
N GLU A 225 18.59 4.00 -20.25
CA GLU A 225 17.79 3.32 -21.29
C GLU A 225 18.41 1.97 -21.66
N ASP A 226 19.74 1.86 -21.57
CA ASP A 226 20.51 0.65 -21.92
C ASP A 226 20.48 -0.43 -20.80
N VAL A 227 20.00 -0.10 -19.61
CA VAL A 227 19.80 -1.08 -18.53
C VAL A 227 18.41 -1.68 -18.68
N GLU A 228 18.31 -2.82 -19.35
CA GLU A 228 17.14 -3.70 -19.24
C GLU A 228 17.02 -4.12 -17.76
N TRP A 229 16.03 -3.61 -17.10
CA TRP A 229 15.71 -4.00 -15.74
C TRP A 229 15.14 -5.41 -15.76
N MET A 230 16.02 -6.40 -15.57
CA MET A 230 15.64 -7.78 -15.26
C MET A 230 14.84 -7.87 -13.98
#